data_0cf8176a924859ced2c3c90b3a01c386
#
_entry.id   0cf8176a924859ced2c3c90b3a01c386
#
_cell.length_a   1.000
_cell.length_b   1.000
_cell.length_c   1.000
_cell.angle_alpha   90.00
_cell.angle_beta   90.00
_cell.angle_gamma   90.00
#
_symmetry.space_group_name_H-M   'P 1'
#
loop_
_entity.id
_entity.type
_entity.pdbx_description
1 polymer ?
#
loop_
_entity_poly.entity_id
_entity_poly.type
_entity_poly.pdbx_seq_one_letter_code
_entity_poly.pdbx_strand_id
1 'polypeptide(L)'
;MTVLVNILITAGLILIGVLLFELIILFHEGGHFITAKLSGVKVNEFALGMGPKLFSFTKGDTTYSLRLLPIGGYCAMEGEDEDSDNPHAFNNVKIYKRMIIVAAGAVMNIILGLILMTVLLLPNEYFATTTVNSFIPKSYSANSGLEAGDRIVSVDGYKVNNSMDLSYALATLKVQDVDGDSLQIYKQDCANALADIYYTQYNEGGFEGFSEEQYEAIYKDLRNATSAVNASATKEDAYKALEEGSKLLYAYFPEIEAVTPEITVKETRPRFRTDMVVERDGQKVTLKDVDFMTYTTADDSTPRMSIDFYTDSKDSNFLTLMSETGSQTVSVVRMVVDSLVGLIKGEFGFSDVSGPIGAASATVEVAQEGLKTGFGDAVLNIVYVMMIITVNLGVVNMLPFPALDGGRFLFLLIEGIFRKPVPRKAEAVINAIGLGILLIFILIVSVKDIWMLFV
;
A
#
# COMPACT_ATOMS: atom_id res chain seq x y z
N MET A 1 -31.82 14.00 16.61
CA MET A 1 -31.84 13.75 15.15
C MET A 1 -30.46 13.34 14.63
N THR A 2 -29.40 14.05 15.00
CA THR A 2 -28.01 13.78 14.55
C THR A 2 -27.49 12.37 14.94
N VAL A 3 -27.73 11.90 16.18
CA VAL A 3 -27.28 10.56 16.64
C VAL A 3 -27.91 9.43 15.84
N LEU A 4 -29.23 9.51 15.56
CA LEU A 4 -29.93 8.50 14.77
C LEU A 4 -29.42 8.46 13.32
N VAL A 5 -29.16 9.63 12.72
CA VAL A 5 -28.62 9.73 11.38
C VAL A 5 -27.23 9.11 11.32
N ASN A 6 -26.34 9.39 12.28
CA ASN A 6 -25.02 8.79 12.35
C ASN A 6 -25.06 7.25 12.52
N ILE A 7 -25.97 6.75 13.36
CA ILE A 7 -26.18 5.28 13.52
C ILE A 7 -26.62 4.67 12.19
N LEU A 8 -27.54 5.29 11.47
CA LEU A 8 -28.02 4.77 10.18
C LEU A 8 -26.94 4.79 9.11
N ILE A 9 -26.13 5.85 9.06
CA ILE A 9 -24.98 5.96 8.13
C ILE A 9 -23.97 4.86 8.45
N THR A 10 -23.57 4.70 9.71
CA THR A 10 -22.62 3.65 10.13
C THR A 10 -23.14 2.27 9.82
N ALA A 11 -24.40 1.98 10.12
CA ALA A 11 -25.03 0.71 9.76
C ALA A 11 -25.04 0.46 8.25
N GLY A 12 -25.29 1.51 7.45
CA GLY A 12 -25.23 1.44 5.99
C GLY A 12 -23.81 1.11 5.48
N LEU A 13 -22.78 1.74 6.04
CA LEU A 13 -21.39 1.45 5.69
C LEU A 13 -20.96 0.04 6.06
N ILE A 14 -21.37 -0.45 7.24
CA ILE A 14 -21.13 -1.85 7.65
C ILE A 14 -21.79 -2.81 6.66
N LEU A 15 -23.05 -2.53 6.27
CA LEU A 15 -23.74 -3.35 5.28
C LEU A 15 -23.02 -3.38 3.93
N ILE A 16 -22.53 -2.21 3.46
CA ILE A 16 -21.72 -2.12 2.24
C ILE A 16 -20.45 -2.98 2.38
N GLY A 17 -19.73 -2.88 3.51
CA GLY A 17 -18.55 -3.68 3.78
C GLY A 17 -18.83 -5.19 3.72
N VAL A 18 -19.92 -5.64 4.36
CA VAL A 18 -20.36 -7.05 4.32
C VAL A 18 -20.69 -7.50 2.89
N LEU A 19 -21.42 -6.67 2.12
CA LEU A 19 -21.77 -7.00 0.73
C LEU A 19 -20.55 -7.08 -0.17
N LEU A 20 -19.58 -6.18 0.02
CA LEU A 20 -18.31 -6.23 -0.73
C LEU A 20 -17.47 -7.45 -0.33
N PHE A 21 -17.46 -7.84 0.94
CA PHE A 21 -16.78 -9.05 1.39
C PHE A 21 -17.42 -10.31 0.77
N GLU A 22 -18.75 -10.41 0.75
CA GLU A 22 -19.46 -11.50 0.06
C GLU A 22 -19.19 -11.49 -1.46
N LEU A 23 -19.01 -10.31 -2.06
CA LEU A 23 -18.63 -10.18 -3.45
C LEU A 23 -17.23 -10.79 -3.72
N ILE A 24 -16.28 -10.57 -2.81
CA ILE A 24 -14.92 -11.17 -2.89
C ILE A 24 -15.03 -12.69 -2.91
N ILE A 25 -15.82 -13.26 -1.99
CA ILE A 25 -16.04 -14.71 -1.92
C ILE A 25 -16.74 -15.22 -3.17
N LEU A 26 -17.79 -14.52 -3.63
CA LEU A 26 -18.53 -14.88 -4.83
C LEU A 26 -17.61 -14.92 -6.06
N PHE A 27 -16.70 -13.97 -6.22
CA PHE A 27 -15.73 -13.97 -7.31
C PHE A 27 -14.75 -15.14 -7.19
N HIS A 28 -14.24 -15.40 -5.98
CA HIS A 28 -13.34 -16.52 -5.73
C HIS A 28 -13.99 -17.86 -6.10
N GLU A 29 -15.12 -18.19 -5.48
CA GLU A 29 -15.84 -19.42 -5.74
C GLU A 29 -16.37 -19.48 -7.19
N GLY A 30 -16.75 -18.31 -7.73
CA GLY A 30 -17.15 -18.15 -9.12
C GLY A 30 -16.04 -18.54 -10.11
N GLY A 31 -14.77 -18.29 -9.75
CA GLY A 31 -13.61 -18.72 -10.52
C GLY A 31 -13.55 -20.24 -10.64
N HIS A 32 -13.63 -20.96 -9.53
CA HIS A 32 -13.69 -22.41 -9.51
C HIS A 32 -14.90 -22.94 -10.27
N PHE A 33 -16.06 -22.36 -10.05
CA PHE A 33 -17.29 -22.75 -10.69
C PHE A 33 -17.24 -22.62 -12.23
N ILE A 34 -16.86 -21.45 -12.74
CA ILE A 34 -16.82 -21.18 -14.17
C ILE A 34 -15.82 -22.12 -14.85
N THR A 35 -14.64 -22.26 -14.31
CA THR A 35 -13.57 -23.08 -14.88
C THR A 35 -13.87 -24.58 -14.75
N ALA A 36 -14.54 -25.03 -13.70
CA ALA A 36 -15.04 -26.40 -13.57
C ALA A 36 -16.04 -26.73 -14.67
N LYS A 37 -17.04 -25.86 -14.88
CA LYS A 37 -18.03 -26.03 -15.96
C LYS A 37 -17.39 -26.04 -17.33
N LEU A 38 -16.49 -25.11 -17.62
CA LEU A 38 -15.76 -25.05 -18.89
C LEU A 38 -14.85 -26.28 -19.12
N SER A 39 -14.35 -26.86 -18.03
CA SER A 39 -13.52 -28.06 -18.07
C SER A 39 -14.32 -29.36 -18.19
N GLY A 40 -15.67 -29.28 -18.11
CA GLY A 40 -16.57 -30.43 -18.14
C GLY A 40 -16.68 -31.16 -16.81
N VAL A 41 -16.32 -30.51 -15.68
CA VAL A 41 -16.48 -31.07 -14.33
C VAL A 41 -17.89 -30.79 -13.83
N LYS A 42 -18.52 -31.79 -13.23
CA LYS A 42 -19.84 -31.67 -12.61
C LYS A 42 -19.71 -30.92 -11.29
N VAL A 43 -20.45 -29.84 -11.17
CA VAL A 43 -20.59 -29.08 -9.91
C VAL A 43 -21.93 -29.46 -9.26
N ASN A 44 -21.87 -30.01 -8.08
CA ASN A 44 -23.04 -30.46 -7.34
C ASN A 44 -23.77 -29.30 -6.65
N GLU A 45 -23.03 -28.40 -6.00
CA GLU A 45 -23.60 -27.22 -5.34
C GLU A 45 -22.66 -26.02 -5.47
N PHE A 46 -23.26 -24.86 -5.75
CA PHE A 46 -22.62 -23.55 -5.66
C PHE A 46 -23.35 -22.74 -4.61
N ALA A 47 -22.67 -22.44 -3.49
CA ALA A 47 -23.29 -21.84 -2.33
C ALA A 47 -22.64 -20.49 -2.00
N LEU A 48 -23.47 -19.49 -1.73
CA LEU A 48 -23.07 -18.22 -1.15
C LEU A 48 -23.48 -18.20 0.33
N GLY A 49 -22.55 -17.88 1.23
CA GLY A 49 -22.72 -17.96 2.67
C GLY A 49 -22.57 -19.38 3.24
N MET A 50 -22.68 -19.46 4.55
CA MET A 50 -22.56 -20.69 5.33
C MET A 50 -23.81 -20.96 6.19
N GLY A 51 -23.93 -22.18 6.76
CA GLY A 51 -25.01 -22.56 7.65
C GLY A 51 -26.29 -23.04 6.94
N PRO A 52 -27.47 -22.89 7.55
CA PRO A 52 -28.74 -23.36 6.98
C PRO A 52 -29.07 -22.68 5.66
N LYS A 53 -29.69 -23.44 4.72
CA LYS A 53 -30.16 -22.90 3.43
C LYS A 53 -31.37 -21.99 3.66
N LEU A 54 -31.27 -20.73 3.21
CA LEU A 54 -32.38 -19.79 3.14
C LEU A 54 -33.20 -19.99 1.88
N PHE A 55 -32.48 -20.16 0.76
CA PHE A 55 -33.04 -20.31 -0.57
C PHE A 55 -32.15 -21.23 -1.41
N SER A 56 -32.77 -22.11 -2.22
CA SER A 56 -32.05 -22.94 -3.17
C SER A 56 -32.90 -23.26 -4.39
N PHE A 57 -32.24 -23.38 -5.54
CA PHE A 57 -32.84 -23.88 -6.77
C PHE A 57 -31.82 -24.72 -7.53
N THR A 58 -32.32 -25.67 -8.31
CA THR A 58 -31.46 -26.52 -9.15
C THR A 58 -31.64 -26.16 -10.61
N LYS A 59 -30.51 -25.96 -11.32
CA LYS A 59 -30.50 -25.74 -12.77
C LYS A 59 -29.47 -26.67 -13.43
N GLY A 60 -29.93 -27.58 -14.27
CA GLY A 60 -29.11 -28.67 -14.78
C GLY A 60 -28.66 -29.59 -13.64
N ASP A 61 -27.36 -29.87 -13.56
CA ASP A 61 -26.76 -30.75 -12.54
C ASP A 61 -26.25 -29.98 -11.31
N THR A 62 -26.52 -28.67 -11.20
CA THR A 62 -26.02 -27.83 -10.13
C THR A 62 -27.14 -27.25 -9.29
N THR A 63 -27.03 -27.38 -7.98
CA THR A 63 -27.86 -26.69 -7.00
C THR A 63 -27.19 -25.36 -6.62
N TYR A 64 -27.90 -24.27 -6.76
CA TYR A 64 -27.49 -22.93 -6.32
C TYR A 64 -28.17 -22.64 -4.99
N SER A 65 -27.41 -22.23 -3.97
CA SER A 65 -27.96 -21.96 -2.64
C SER A 65 -27.44 -20.67 -2.03
N LEU A 66 -28.35 -19.95 -1.38
CA LEU A 66 -28.04 -18.84 -0.47
C LEU A 66 -28.23 -19.32 0.94
N ARG A 67 -27.25 -19.06 1.82
CA ARG A 67 -27.22 -19.53 3.20
C ARG A 67 -27.30 -18.38 4.19
N LEU A 68 -27.63 -18.71 5.43
CA LEU A 68 -28.00 -17.72 6.47
C LEU A 68 -26.85 -16.79 6.87
N LEU A 69 -25.64 -17.33 7.01
CA LEU A 69 -24.50 -16.58 7.47
C LEU A 69 -23.76 -16.00 6.26
N PRO A 70 -23.67 -14.67 6.10
CA PRO A 70 -22.96 -14.03 5.01
C PRO A 70 -21.44 -14.07 5.25
N ILE A 71 -20.90 -15.25 5.47
CA ILE A 71 -19.48 -15.49 5.72
C ILE A 71 -19.12 -16.78 4.98
N GLY A 72 -18.30 -16.62 3.93
CA GLY A 72 -17.84 -17.74 3.16
C GLY A 72 -18.76 -18.14 2.01
N GLY A 73 -18.35 -19.16 1.28
CA GLY A 73 -19.06 -19.78 0.17
C GLY A 73 -18.37 -21.08 -0.16
N TYR A 74 -18.88 -21.83 -1.12
CA TYR A 74 -18.18 -22.99 -1.65
C TYR A 74 -18.72 -23.42 -3.02
N CYS A 75 -17.84 -24.05 -3.79
CA CYS A 75 -18.14 -24.72 -5.04
C CYS A 75 -17.86 -26.22 -4.90
N ALA A 76 -18.89 -27.02 -4.56
CA ALA A 76 -18.74 -28.46 -4.37
C ALA A 76 -18.70 -29.19 -5.73
N MET A 77 -17.58 -29.73 -6.08
CA MET A 77 -17.37 -30.51 -7.31
C MET A 77 -17.49 -32.00 -7.05
N GLU A 78 -18.07 -32.70 -8.00
CA GLU A 78 -18.14 -34.17 -7.96
C GLU A 78 -16.72 -34.77 -7.96
N GLY A 79 -16.44 -35.69 -7.04
CA GLY A 79 -15.15 -36.38 -6.97
C GLY A 79 -13.96 -35.50 -6.52
N GLU A 80 -14.21 -34.39 -5.87
CA GLU A 80 -13.17 -33.52 -5.30
C GLU A 80 -12.60 -34.10 -4.00
N ASP A 81 -13.47 -34.37 -3.03
CA ASP A 81 -13.09 -34.90 -1.70
C ASP A 81 -13.32 -36.41 -1.57
N GLU A 82 -14.18 -37.01 -2.41
CA GLU A 82 -14.52 -38.42 -2.38
C GLU A 82 -14.26 -39.08 -3.75
N ASP A 83 -14.13 -40.42 -3.76
CA ASP A 83 -14.01 -41.17 -5.03
C ASP A 83 -15.36 -41.14 -5.78
N SER A 84 -15.28 -40.96 -7.08
CA SER A 84 -16.45 -41.02 -7.96
C SER A 84 -16.08 -41.71 -9.27
N ASP A 85 -16.94 -42.64 -9.68
CA ASP A 85 -16.82 -43.30 -10.98
C ASP A 85 -17.35 -42.43 -12.15
N ASN A 86 -17.86 -41.25 -11.85
CA ASN A 86 -18.38 -40.32 -12.86
C ASN A 86 -17.23 -39.81 -13.74
N PRO A 87 -17.29 -39.98 -15.07
CA PRO A 87 -16.26 -39.44 -15.94
C PRO A 87 -16.10 -37.93 -15.93
N HIS A 88 -17.14 -37.21 -15.42
CA HIS A 88 -17.14 -35.76 -15.20
C HIS A 88 -16.71 -35.36 -13.76
N ALA A 89 -16.19 -36.29 -12.99
CA ALA A 89 -15.67 -35.99 -11.65
C ALA A 89 -14.33 -35.24 -11.76
N PHE A 90 -14.06 -34.34 -10.80
CA PHE A 90 -12.84 -33.55 -10.73
C PHE A 90 -11.56 -34.41 -10.84
N ASN A 91 -11.55 -35.56 -10.15
CA ASN A 91 -10.39 -36.46 -10.16
C ASN A 91 -10.20 -37.22 -11.49
N ASN A 92 -11.22 -37.30 -12.31
CA ASN A 92 -11.20 -38.07 -13.57
C ASN A 92 -10.84 -37.20 -14.79
N VAL A 93 -10.78 -35.85 -14.61
CA VAL A 93 -10.33 -34.95 -15.68
C VAL A 93 -8.80 -34.80 -15.71
N LYS A 94 -8.26 -34.36 -16.83
CA LYS A 94 -6.80 -34.18 -17.01
C LYS A 94 -6.23 -33.21 -15.98
N ILE A 95 -4.99 -33.47 -15.51
CA ILE A 95 -4.29 -32.71 -14.46
C ILE A 95 -4.28 -31.22 -14.76
N TYR A 96 -3.95 -30.79 -15.99
CA TYR A 96 -3.92 -29.35 -16.31
C TYR A 96 -5.26 -28.65 -16.13
N LYS A 97 -6.39 -29.37 -16.37
CA LYS A 97 -7.73 -28.82 -16.11
C LYS A 97 -7.98 -28.63 -14.62
N ARG A 98 -7.57 -29.63 -13.81
CA ARG A 98 -7.64 -29.51 -12.34
C ARG A 98 -6.81 -28.35 -11.82
N MET A 99 -5.59 -28.16 -12.33
CA MET A 99 -4.73 -27.02 -12.00
C MET A 99 -5.39 -25.67 -12.34
N ILE A 100 -5.98 -25.55 -13.52
CA ILE A 100 -6.69 -24.33 -13.93
C ILE A 100 -7.88 -24.05 -13.00
N ILE A 101 -8.67 -25.08 -12.66
CA ILE A 101 -9.81 -24.95 -11.76
C ILE A 101 -9.36 -24.44 -10.39
N VAL A 102 -8.34 -25.06 -9.81
CA VAL A 102 -7.82 -24.68 -8.49
C VAL A 102 -7.23 -23.27 -8.49
N ALA A 103 -6.47 -22.88 -9.51
CA ALA A 103 -5.90 -21.54 -9.58
C ALA A 103 -6.94 -20.44 -9.87
N ALA A 104 -8.09 -20.80 -10.41
CA ALA A 104 -9.08 -19.83 -10.91
C ALA A 104 -9.70 -18.97 -9.81
N GLY A 105 -9.87 -19.47 -8.59
CA GLY A 105 -10.35 -18.70 -7.45
C GLY A 105 -9.44 -17.51 -7.15
N ALA A 106 -8.15 -17.77 -7.02
CA ALA A 106 -7.14 -16.75 -6.78
C ALA A 106 -7.04 -15.74 -7.94
N VAL A 107 -7.08 -16.22 -9.19
CA VAL A 107 -7.05 -15.35 -10.38
C VAL A 107 -8.27 -14.43 -10.41
N MET A 108 -9.46 -14.93 -10.08
CA MET A 108 -10.68 -14.10 -10.04
C MET A 108 -10.62 -13.03 -8.97
N ASN A 109 -9.96 -13.27 -7.84
CA ASN A 109 -9.72 -12.24 -6.82
C ASN A 109 -8.79 -11.13 -7.34
N ILE A 110 -7.74 -11.46 -8.08
CA ILE A 110 -6.89 -10.46 -8.73
C ILE A 110 -7.67 -9.65 -9.78
N ILE A 111 -8.54 -10.31 -10.57
CA ILE A 111 -9.43 -9.64 -11.54
C ILE A 111 -10.40 -8.70 -10.81
N LEU A 112 -10.99 -9.14 -9.70
CA LEU A 112 -11.83 -8.26 -8.88
C LEU A 112 -11.03 -7.08 -8.33
N GLY A 113 -9.81 -7.31 -7.84
CA GLY A 113 -8.89 -6.26 -7.41
C GLY A 113 -8.66 -5.21 -8.50
N LEU A 114 -8.43 -5.66 -9.74
CA LEU A 114 -8.28 -4.78 -10.90
C LEU A 114 -9.55 -3.98 -11.21
N ILE A 115 -10.73 -4.59 -11.09
CA ILE A 115 -12.02 -3.89 -11.27
C ILE A 115 -12.19 -2.82 -10.18
N LEU A 116 -11.96 -3.17 -8.90
CA LEU A 116 -12.07 -2.24 -7.79
C LEU A 116 -11.04 -1.11 -7.89
N MET A 117 -9.80 -1.40 -8.31
CA MET A 117 -8.80 -0.38 -8.59
C MET A 117 -9.26 0.58 -9.70
N THR A 118 -9.90 0.07 -10.76
CA THR A 118 -10.47 0.94 -11.81
C THR A 118 -11.52 1.88 -11.22
N VAL A 119 -12.41 1.38 -10.34
CA VAL A 119 -13.44 2.20 -9.68
C VAL A 119 -12.82 3.29 -8.82
N LEU A 120 -11.72 2.98 -8.10
CA LEU A 120 -10.99 3.93 -7.26
C LEU A 120 -10.30 5.03 -8.07
N LEU A 121 -9.76 4.69 -9.23
CA LEU A 121 -9.00 5.63 -10.06
C LEU A 121 -9.89 6.44 -11.01
N LEU A 122 -11.11 5.98 -11.28
CA LEU A 122 -12.04 6.61 -12.22
C LEU A 122 -12.37 8.09 -11.92
N PRO A 123 -12.52 8.51 -10.63
CA PRO A 123 -12.82 9.92 -10.33
C PRO A 123 -11.62 10.87 -10.50
N ASN A 124 -10.40 10.34 -10.65
CA ASN A 124 -9.20 11.17 -10.70
C ASN A 124 -9.06 11.87 -12.05
N GLU A 125 -8.87 13.17 -12.03
CA GLU A 125 -8.59 13.98 -13.22
C GLU A 125 -7.12 13.85 -13.65
N TYR A 126 -6.22 13.56 -12.70
CA TYR A 126 -4.78 13.44 -12.90
C TYR A 126 -4.22 12.24 -12.13
N PHE A 127 -3.14 11.69 -12.60
CA PHE A 127 -2.36 10.64 -11.91
C PHE A 127 -0.96 11.15 -11.62
N ALA A 128 -0.54 11.06 -10.36
CA ALA A 128 0.84 11.36 -9.96
C ALA A 128 1.83 10.42 -10.65
N THR A 129 2.95 10.97 -11.08
CA THR A 129 4.07 10.22 -11.67
C THR A 129 5.16 9.96 -10.61
N THR A 130 6.29 9.44 -11.03
CA THR A 130 7.49 9.27 -10.18
C THR A 130 8.58 10.31 -10.51
N THR A 131 8.26 11.30 -11.33
CA THR A 131 9.17 12.38 -11.70
C THR A 131 9.02 13.53 -10.70
N VAL A 132 10.12 13.97 -10.13
CA VAL A 132 10.15 15.12 -9.21
C VAL A 132 9.87 16.39 -10.00
N ASN A 133 8.82 17.12 -9.64
CA ASN A 133 8.47 18.40 -10.24
C ASN A 133 9.18 19.56 -9.52
N SER A 134 8.97 19.63 -8.20
CA SER A 134 9.46 20.75 -7.38
C SER A 134 9.63 20.31 -5.94
N PHE A 135 10.31 21.13 -5.15
CA PHE A 135 10.56 20.89 -3.73
C PHE A 135 9.86 21.92 -2.88
N ILE A 136 9.49 21.53 -1.65
CA ILE A 136 9.13 22.51 -0.64
C ILE A 136 10.39 23.32 -0.24
N PRO A 137 10.27 24.57 0.22
CA PRO A 137 11.44 25.39 0.57
C PRO A 137 12.39 24.76 1.59
N LYS A 138 11.88 23.92 2.51
CA LYS A 138 12.66 23.19 3.51
C LYS A 138 12.86 21.73 3.10
N SER A 139 13.45 21.50 1.93
CA SER A 139 13.65 20.14 1.42
C SER A 139 15.03 19.59 1.78
N TYR A 140 15.04 18.45 2.47
CA TYR A 140 16.25 17.69 2.78
C TYR A 140 16.68 16.82 1.59
N SER A 141 15.72 16.30 0.84
CA SER A 141 16.00 15.45 -0.33
C SER A 141 16.70 16.24 -1.44
N ALA A 142 16.30 17.51 -1.69
CA ALA A 142 16.99 18.39 -2.61
C ALA A 142 18.44 18.67 -2.17
N ASN A 143 18.64 18.88 -0.86
CA ASN A 143 19.96 19.12 -0.30
C ASN A 143 20.87 17.87 -0.32
N SER A 144 20.29 16.70 -0.54
CA SER A 144 20.97 15.41 -0.66
C SER A 144 21.21 14.97 -2.10
N GLY A 145 20.92 15.84 -3.08
CA GLY A 145 21.24 15.63 -4.48
C GLY A 145 20.10 15.20 -5.39
N LEU A 146 18.86 15.12 -4.86
CA LEU A 146 17.66 14.95 -5.69
C LEU A 146 17.35 16.27 -6.40
N GLU A 147 17.02 16.23 -7.69
CA GLU A 147 16.77 17.41 -8.53
C GLU A 147 15.40 17.36 -9.18
N ALA A 148 14.85 18.53 -9.51
CA ALA A 148 13.63 18.61 -10.32
C ALA A 148 13.91 18.04 -11.72
N GLY A 149 12.99 17.21 -12.23
CA GLY A 149 13.16 16.45 -13.46
C GLY A 149 13.67 15.02 -13.25
N ASP A 150 14.17 14.67 -12.05
CA ASP A 150 14.57 13.32 -11.73
C ASP A 150 13.37 12.37 -11.74
N ARG A 151 13.43 11.30 -12.52
CA ARG A 151 12.46 10.22 -12.44
C ARG A 151 12.95 9.15 -11.46
N ILE A 152 12.30 9.01 -10.33
CA ILE A 152 12.65 8.03 -9.30
C ILE A 152 12.34 6.62 -9.83
N VAL A 153 13.36 5.74 -9.87
CA VAL A 153 13.30 4.37 -10.42
C VAL A 153 13.45 3.32 -9.33
N SER A 154 14.13 3.67 -8.22
CA SER A 154 14.32 2.77 -7.08
C SER A 154 14.57 3.56 -5.80
N VAL A 155 14.06 3.05 -4.67
CA VAL A 155 14.29 3.56 -3.30
C VAL A 155 14.68 2.35 -2.45
N ASP A 156 15.84 2.39 -1.79
CA ASP A 156 16.40 1.28 -0.98
C ASP A 156 16.38 -0.08 -1.71
N GLY A 157 16.69 -0.07 -3.01
CA GLY A 157 16.64 -1.26 -3.86
C GLY A 157 15.22 -1.69 -4.30
N TYR A 158 14.16 -1.13 -3.71
CA TYR A 158 12.79 -1.37 -4.13
C TYR A 158 12.51 -0.65 -5.45
N LYS A 159 12.09 -1.39 -6.47
CA LYS A 159 11.83 -0.84 -7.81
C LYS A 159 10.53 -0.04 -7.81
N VAL A 160 10.59 1.20 -8.27
CA VAL A 160 9.48 2.15 -8.38
C VAL A 160 9.01 2.21 -9.83
N ASN A 161 7.75 1.86 -10.09
CA ASN A 161 7.15 1.91 -11.44
C ASN A 161 6.02 2.95 -11.53
N ASN A 162 5.40 3.32 -10.41
CA ASN A 162 4.30 4.27 -10.30
C ASN A 162 4.33 4.99 -8.94
N SER A 163 3.42 5.94 -8.73
CA SER A 163 3.34 6.71 -7.49
C SER A 163 3.01 5.86 -6.25
N MET A 164 2.25 4.76 -6.40
CA MET A 164 1.95 3.85 -5.31
C MET A 164 3.20 3.09 -4.84
N ASP A 165 4.04 2.60 -5.77
CA ASP A 165 5.34 2.01 -5.44
C ASP A 165 6.24 3.01 -4.71
N LEU A 166 6.27 4.28 -5.17
CA LEU A 166 7.05 5.33 -4.52
C LEU A 166 6.58 5.59 -3.09
N SER A 167 5.28 5.77 -2.92
CA SER A 167 4.68 5.99 -1.59
C SER A 167 4.96 4.82 -0.65
N TYR A 168 4.82 3.59 -1.12
CA TYR A 168 5.12 2.40 -0.32
C TYR A 168 6.60 2.32 0.06
N ALA A 169 7.51 2.50 -0.89
CA ALA A 169 8.94 2.43 -0.65
C ALA A 169 9.40 3.49 0.36
N LEU A 170 8.86 4.71 0.27
CA LEU A 170 9.14 5.77 1.24
C LEU A 170 8.52 5.48 2.62
N ALA A 171 7.28 4.99 2.67
CA ALA A 171 6.58 4.67 3.92
C ALA A 171 7.23 3.51 4.71
N THR A 172 7.97 2.64 4.04
CA THR A 172 8.66 1.50 4.67
C THR A 172 10.08 1.82 5.14
N LEU A 173 10.58 3.04 4.89
CA LEU A 173 11.90 3.46 5.37
C LEU A 173 11.94 3.45 6.89
N LYS A 174 13.06 2.98 7.43
CA LYS A 174 13.33 2.96 8.87
C LYS A 174 14.12 4.20 9.28
N VAL A 175 13.79 4.74 10.46
CA VAL A 175 14.56 5.80 11.06
C VAL A 175 15.96 5.29 11.41
N GLN A 176 16.97 6.11 11.14
CA GLN A 176 18.37 5.85 11.48
C GLN A 176 18.89 6.99 12.33
N ASP A 177 19.66 6.67 13.37
CA ASP A 177 20.39 7.67 14.12
C ASP A 177 21.69 7.99 13.36
N VAL A 178 21.80 9.25 12.92
CA VAL A 178 22.97 9.74 12.19
C VAL A 178 23.83 10.63 13.09
N ASP A 179 25.14 10.68 12.79
CA ASP A 179 26.06 11.60 13.43
C ASP A 179 25.63 13.04 13.14
N GLY A 180 25.11 13.71 14.14
CA GLY A 180 24.61 15.09 14.04
C GLY A 180 25.71 16.14 13.88
N ASP A 181 26.98 15.78 14.11
CA ASP A 181 28.13 16.65 13.90
C ASP A 181 28.76 16.49 12.52
N SER A 182 28.24 15.60 11.67
CA SER A 182 28.72 15.42 10.29
C SER A 182 28.56 16.69 9.46
N LEU A 183 29.48 16.92 8.51
CA LEU A 183 29.41 18.08 7.60
C LEU A 183 28.08 18.09 6.82
N GLN A 184 27.58 16.95 6.40
CA GLN A 184 26.33 16.83 5.66
C GLN A 184 25.14 17.31 6.50
N ILE A 185 25.02 16.89 7.76
CA ILE A 185 23.95 17.32 8.67
C ILE A 185 24.07 18.80 8.97
N TYR A 186 25.29 19.30 9.20
CA TYR A 186 25.53 20.71 9.43
C TYR A 186 25.09 21.60 8.25
N LYS A 187 25.43 21.21 7.03
CA LYS A 187 24.96 21.90 5.82
C LYS A 187 23.44 21.90 5.74
N GLN A 188 22.82 20.79 6.04
CA GLN A 188 21.38 20.67 6.04
C GLN A 188 20.71 21.60 7.04
N ASP A 189 21.30 21.73 8.24
CA ASP A 189 20.83 22.67 9.27
C ASP A 189 20.98 24.13 8.78
N CYS A 190 22.09 24.48 8.15
CA CYS A 190 22.27 25.79 7.54
C CYS A 190 21.23 26.07 6.44
N ALA A 191 20.99 25.12 5.55
CA ALA A 191 19.99 25.23 4.50
C ALA A 191 18.56 25.38 5.06
N ASN A 192 18.24 24.62 6.12
CA ASN A 192 16.95 24.72 6.81
C ASN A 192 16.77 26.07 7.51
N ALA A 193 17.82 26.60 8.11
CA ALA A 193 17.78 27.91 8.73
C ALA A 193 17.47 29.03 7.73
N LEU A 194 17.97 28.94 6.48
CA LEU A 194 17.58 29.84 5.39
C LEU A 194 16.09 29.68 5.01
N ALA A 195 15.62 28.45 4.92
CA ALA A 195 14.21 28.19 4.64
C ALA A 195 13.30 28.65 5.78
N ASP A 196 13.74 28.56 7.03
CA ASP A 196 12.99 29.05 8.19
C ASP A 196 12.80 30.59 8.14
N ILE A 197 13.76 31.35 7.62
CA ILE A 197 13.58 32.79 7.39
C ILE A 197 12.41 33.03 6.44
N TYR A 198 12.34 32.31 5.31
CA TYR A 198 11.24 32.40 4.34
C TYR A 198 9.88 32.04 5.00
N TYR A 199 9.78 30.92 5.71
CA TYR A 199 8.54 30.49 6.33
C TYR A 199 8.06 31.38 7.47
N THR A 200 8.99 31.90 8.27
CA THR A 200 8.63 32.84 9.33
C THR A 200 7.96 34.08 8.74
N GLN A 201 8.56 34.64 7.68
CA GLN A 201 7.98 35.80 7.03
C GLN A 201 6.65 35.49 6.33
N TYR A 202 6.53 34.33 5.70
CA TYR A 202 5.26 33.89 5.10
C TYR A 202 4.13 33.77 6.14
N ASN A 203 4.41 33.17 7.31
CA ASN A 203 3.42 32.94 8.35
C ASN A 203 3.06 34.21 9.13
N GLU A 204 3.98 35.15 9.24
CA GLU A 204 3.81 36.43 9.96
C GLU A 204 3.22 37.55 9.08
N GLY A 205 2.86 37.24 7.81
CA GLY A 205 2.29 38.21 6.90
C GLY A 205 3.33 39.13 6.25
N GLY A 206 4.63 38.85 6.38
CA GLY A 206 5.72 39.65 5.79
C GLY A 206 5.69 39.70 4.25
N PHE A 207 4.88 38.86 3.61
CA PHE A 207 4.65 38.86 2.18
C PHE A 207 3.41 39.67 1.76
N GLU A 208 2.69 40.31 2.67
CA GLU A 208 1.53 41.11 2.30
C GLU A 208 1.93 42.22 1.32
N GLY A 209 1.26 42.25 0.17
CA GLY A 209 1.54 43.24 -0.89
C GLY A 209 2.62 42.83 -1.87
N PHE A 210 3.25 41.67 -1.74
CA PHE A 210 4.22 41.17 -2.73
C PHE A 210 3.51 40.76 -4.02
N SER A 211 4.09 41.08 -5.16
CA SER A 211 3.68 40.55 -6.46
C SER A 211 4.18 39.11 -6.66
N GLU A 212 3.58 38.39 -7.61
CA GLU A 212 4.02 37.04 -7.99
C GLU A 212 5.50 37.03 -8.41
N GLU A 213 5.97 38.05 -9.12
CA GLU A 213 7.37 38.22 -9.49
C GLU A 213 8.30 38.35 -8.27
N GLN A 214 7.86 39.00 -7.21
CA GLN A 214 8.63 39.13 -5.98
C GLN A 214 8.69 37.81 -5.21
N TYR A 215 7.58 37.05 -5.17
CA TYR A 215 7.59 35.69 -4.62
C TYR A 215 8.60 34.78 -5.35
N GLU A 216 8.56 34.80 -6.67
CA GLU A 216 9.48 34.03 -7.49
C GLU A 216 10.94 34.42 -7.27
N ALA A 217 11.21 35.74 -7.13
CA ALA A 217 12.55 36.24 -6.88
C ALA A 217 13.11 35.80 -5.53
N ILE A 218 12.34 35.95 -4.44
CA ILE A 218 12.80 35.53 -3.11
C ILE A 218 12.99 33.99 -3.05
N TYR A 219 12.10 33.22 -3.68
CA TYR A 219 12.23 31.76 -3.74
C TYR A 219 13.47 31.33 -4.54
N LYS A 220 13.76 32.02 -5.64
CA LYS A 220 14.99 31.79 -6.41
C LYS A 220 16.25 32.10 -5.61
N ASP A 221 16.24 33.20 -4.86
CA ASP A 221 17.37 33.58 -4.02
C ASP A 221 17.56 32.62 -2.84
N LEU A 222 16.48 32.12 -2.24
CA LEU A 222 16.52 31.03 -1.25
C LEU A 222 17.21 29.80 -1.85
N ARG A 223 16.82 29.37 -3.05
CA ARG A 223 17.42 28.21 -3.71
C ARG A 223 18.91 28.43 -4.02
N ASN A 224 19.29 29.63 -4.49
CA ASN A 224 20.69 29.96 -4.73
C ASN A 224 21.53 29.91 -3.45
N ALA A 225 21.01 30.50 -2.36
CA ALA A 225 21.68 30.49 -1.06
C ALA A 225 21.81 29.07 -0.49
N THR A 226 20.76 28.25 -0.60
CA THR A 226 20.78 26.84 -0.20
C THR A 226 21.79 26.03 -1.03
N SER A 227 21.87 26.28 -2.32
CA SER A 227 22.87 25.63 -3.20
C SER A 227 24.30 26.01 -2.82
N ALA A 228 24.56 27.27 -2.44
CA ALA A 228 25.86 27.71 -1.96
C ALA A 228 26.27 27.01 -0.65
N VAL A 229 25.33 26.85 0.29
CA VAL A 229 25.53 26.06 1.52
C VAL A 229 25.91 24.62 1.17
N ASN A 230 25.17 23.99 0.26
CA ASN A 230 25.39 22.59 -0.12
C ASN A 230 26.73 22.37 -0.85
N ALA A 231 27.20 23.37 -1.60
CA ALA A 231 28.49 23.31 -2.29
C ALA A 231 29.70 23.49 -1.36
N SER A 232 29.48 23.91 -0.09
CA SER A 232 30.56 24.19 0.85
C SER A 232 31.40 22.95 1.18
N ALA A 233 32.70 23.11 1.30
CA ALA A 233 33.63 22.02 1.59
C ALA A 233 33.84 21.80 3.09
N THR A 234 33.59 22.82 3.91
CA THR A 234 33.77 22.81 5.38
C THR A 234 32.53 23.38 6.07
N LYS A 235 32.42 23.17 7.41
CA LYS A 235 31.36 23.79 8.23
C LYS A 235 31.52 25.32 8.26
N GLU A 236 32.74 25.81 8.24
CA GLU A 236 33.02 27.25 8.22
C GLU A 236 32.54 27.90 6.92
N ASP A 237 32.80 27.27 5.78
CA ASP A 237 32.28 27.71 4.48
C ASP A 237 30.74 27.66 4.44
N ALA A 238 30.13 26.60 5.02
CA ALA A 238 28.69 26.47 5.07
C ALA A 238 28.04 27.56 5.95
N TYR A 239 28.64 27.88 7.09
CA TYR A 239 28.17 28.96 7.96
C TYR A 239 28.28 30.33 7.28
N LYS A 240 29.41 30.58 6.57
CA LYS A 240 29.57 31.81 5.77
C LYS A 240 28.53 31.95 4.68
N ALA A 241 28.23 30.84 3.97
CA ALA A 241 27.16 30.83 2.98
C ALA A 241 25.77 31.07 3.61
N LEU A 242 25.52 30.53 4.82
CA LEU A 242 24.33 30.83 5.62
C LEU A 242 24.24 32.34 5.94
N GLU A 243 25.33 32.95 6.39
CA GLU A 243 25.37 34.37 6.73
C GLU A 243 25.07 35.25 5.52
N GLU A 244 25.70 34.96 4.37
CA GLU A 244 25.45 35.67 3.12
C GLU A 244 24.02 35.50 2.63
N GLY A 245 23.50 34.26 2.65
CA GLY A 245 22.14 33.94 2.28
C GLY A 245 21.10 34.59 3.20
N SER A 246 21.34 34.63 4.50
CA SER A 246 20.47 35.31 5.47
C SER A 246 20.36 36.82 5.16
N LYS A 247 21.48 37.47 4.94
CA LYS A 247 21.51 38.90 4.55
C LYS A 247 20.73 39.15 3.25
N LEU A 248 20.89 38.26 2.26
CA LEU A 248 20.19 38.36 0.98
C LEU A 248 18.66 38.24 1.17
N LEU A 249 18.20 37.27 1.94
CA LEU A 249 16.78 37.04 2.21
C LEU A 249 16.16 38.17 3.04
N TYR A 250 16.84 38.64 4.09
CA TYR A 250 16.34 39.77 4.89
C TYR A 250 16.29 41.08 4.13
N ALA A 251 17.05 41.24 3.02
CA ALA A 251 16.98 42.45 2.18
C ALA A 251 15.58 42.66 1.56
N TYR A 252 14.76 41.62 1.45
CA TYR A 252 13.35 41.73 1.04
C TYR A 252 12.45 42.30 2.14
N PHE A 253 12.89 42.32 3.39
CA PHE A 253 12.13 42.73 4.57
C PHE A 253 12.89 43.83 5.35
N PRO A 254 12.96 45.05 4.79
CA PRO A 254 13.82 46.13 5.33
C PRO A 254 13.43 46.61 6.74
N GLU A 255 12.24 46.26 7.21
CA GLU A 255 11.75 46.59 8.57
C GLU A 255 12.26 45.59 9.63
N ILE A 256 12.91 44.49 9.21
CA ILE A 256 13.39 43.42 10.07
C ILE A 256 14.92 43.46 10.11
N GLU A 257 15.49 43.46 11.32
CA GLU A 257 16.95 43.38 11.51
C GLU A 257 17.44 42.00 11.02
N ALA A 258 18.42 41.99 10.11
CA ALA A 258 19.01 40.77 9.59
C ALA A 258 19.79 40.04 10.67
N VAL A 259 19.38 38.84 10.99
CA VAL A 259 20.03 37.97 11.97
C VAL A 259 20.51 36.70 11.30
N THR A 260 21.80 36.34 11.50
CA THR A 260 22.27 35.02 11.08
C THR A 260 21.84 33.98 12.10
N PRO A 261 21.06 32.94 11.70
CA PRO A 261 20.62 31.90 12.62
C PRO A 261 21.80 31.15 13.24
N GLU A 262 21.69 30.84 14.53
CA GLU A 262 22.66 30.00 15.23
C GLU A 262 22.38 28.52 14.92
N ILE A 263 23.41 27.78 14.57
CA ILE A 263 23.29 26.34 14.26
C ILE A 263 23.68 25.53 15.50
N THR A 264 22.68 24.91 16.12
CA THR A 264 22.91 24.02 17.27
C THR A 264 23.25 22.61 16.79
N VAL A 265 24.47 22.17 17.09
CA VAL A 265 24.93 20.81 16.77
C VAL A 265 24.45 19.85 17.86
N LYS A 266 23.84 18.73 17.49
CA LYS A 266 23.48 17.61 18.38
C LYS A 266 24.36 16.41 18.03
N GLU A 267 24.73 15.61 19.03
CA GLU A 267 25.58 14.43 18.83
C GLU A 267 24.95 13.40 17.89
N THR A 268 23.65 13.13 18.05
CA THR A 268 22.90 12.24 17.17
C THR A 268 21.55 12.83 16.81
N ARG A 269 21.04 12.48 15.64
CA ARG A 269 19.71 12.88 15.15
C ARG A 269 19.01 11.74 14.45
N PRO A 270 17.71 11.50 14.72
CA PRO A 270 16.91 10.57 13.92
C PRO A 270 16.69 11.15 12.53
N ARG A 271 16.95 10.34 11.50
CA ARG A 271 16.74 10.68 10.09
C ARG A 271 16.16 9.49 9.34
N PHE A 272 15.32 9.78 8.34
CA PHE A 272 14.97 8.82 7.31
C PHE A 272 15.92 9.03 6.14
N ARG A 273 16.79 8.07 5.91
CA ARG A 273 17.84 8.13 4.89
C ARG A 273 17.81 6.89 4.03
N THR A 274 18.04 7.05 2.73
CA THR A 274 18.00 5.94 1.79
C THR A 274 18.86 6.21 0.55
N ASP A 275 19.34 5.13 -0.07
CA ASP A 275 19.90 5.19 -1.41
C ASP A 275 18.77 5.21 -2.45
N MET A 276 18.85 6.11 -3.42
CA MET A 276 17.88 6.24 -4.51
C MET A 276 18.56 6.07 -5.86
N VAL A 277 17.87 5.42 -6.79
CA VAL A 277 18.27 5.46 -8.22
C VAL A 277 17.25 6.31 -8.94
N VAL A 278 17.73 7.34 -9.61
CA VAL A 278 16.93 8.23 -10.45
C VAL A 278 17.38 8.13 -11.91
N GLU A 279 16.51 8.48 -12.83
CA GLU A 279 16.84 8.71 -14.23
C GLU A 279 16.84 10.22 -14.47
N ARG A 280 18.01 10.75 -14.75
CA ARG A 280 18.30 12.17 -15.02
C ARG A 280 18.88 12.27 -16.41
N ASP A 281 18.30 13.06 -17.31
CA ASP A 281 18.72 13.22 -18.71
C ASP A 281 18.90 11.88 -19.46
N GLY A 282 18.03 10.90 -19.18
CA GLY A 282 18.07 9.57 -19.79
C GLY A 282 19.15 8.63 -19.24
N GLN A 283 19.89 9.05 -18.20
CA GLN A 283 20.91 8.24 -17.54
C GLN A 283 20.49 7.88 -16.11
N LYS A 284 20.86 6.69 -15.68
CA LYS A 284 20.63 6.28 -14.29
C LYS A 284 21.73 6.85 -13.40
N VAL A 285 21.32 7.61 -12.40
CA VAL A 285 22.17 8.19 -11.37
C VAL A 285 21.82 7.55 -10.03
N THR A 286 22.82 7.08 -9.29
CA THR A 286 22.64 6.59 -7.92
C THR A 286 22.94 7.73 -6.95
N LEU A 287 21.93 8.13 -6.20
CA LEU A 287 22.03 9.09 -5.12
C LEU A 287 22.18 8.31 -3.83
N LYS A 288 23.22 8.60 -3.07
CA LYS A 288 23.46 7.94 -1.77
C LYS A 288 23.03 8.81 -0.64
N ASP A 289 22.51 8.16 0.41
CA ASP A 289 22.16 8.83 1.66
C ASP A 289 21.20 10.02 1.46
N VAL A 290 20.19 9.87 0.59
CA VAL A 290 19.14 10.88 0.44
C VAL A 290 18.37 11.00 1.74
N ASP A 291 18.41 12.17 2.35
CA ASP A 291 17.74 12.46 3.62
C ASP A 291 16.33 12.99 3.41
N PHE A 292 15.44 12.66 4.35
CA PHE A 292 14.10 13.22 4.43
C PHE A 292 13.86 13.90 5.76
N MET A 293 13.03 14.93 5.77
CA MET A 293 12.65 15.63 6.97
C MET A 293 11.96 14.70 7.96
N THR A 294 12.38 14.80 9.23
CA THR A 294 11.81 14.02 10.32
C THR A 294 11.05 14.96 11.25
N TYR A 295 9.83 14.60 11.59
CA TYR A 295 9.01 15.35 12.55
C TYR A 295 8.37 14.41 13.58
N THR A 296 7.95 14.97 14.70
CA THR A 296 7.15 14.30 15.73
C THR A 296 5.88 15.11 15.96
N THR A 297 4.80 14.46 16.37
CA THR A 297 3.56 15.14 16.74
C THR A 297 3.55 15.43 18.25
N ALA A 298 2.70 16.35 18.70
CA ALA A 298 2.58 16.69 20.12
C ALA A 298 2.16 15.49 21.00
N ASP A 299 1.36 14.59 20.41
CA ASP A 299 0.79 13.43 21.11
C ASP A 299 1.64 12.15 20.94
N ASP A 300 2.61 12.16 20.01
CA ASP A 300 3.44 10.99 19.70
C ASP A 300 4.87 11.40 19.37
N SER A 301 5.79 10.98 20.22
CA SER A 301 7.23 11.24 20.07
C SER A 301 7.91 10.35 19.02
N THR A 302 7.19 9.43 18.39
CA THR A 302 7.73 8.56 17.32
C THR A 302 8.13 9.41 16.11
N PRO A 303 9.39 9.33 15.64
CA PRO A 303 9.82 10.06 14.46
C PRO A 303 9.02 9.62 13.22
N ARG A 304 8.49 10.57 12.47
CA ARG A 304 7.78 10.36 11.21
C ARG A 304 8.51 11.08 10.08
N MET A 305 8.47 10.49 8.89
CA MET A 305 9.04 11.08 7.70
C MET A 305 8.03 12.03 7.04
N SER A 306 8.53 13.15 6.54
CA SER A 306 7.79 14.02 5.62
C SER A 306 8.40 13.93 4.22
N ILE A 307 7.58 13.66 3.23
CA ILE A 307 7.95 13.81 1.82
C ILE A 307 8.05 15.32 1.54
N ASP A 308 9.18 15.75 1.01
CA ASP A 308 9.54 17.16 0.89
C ASP A 308 9.67 17.62 -0.58
N PHE A 309 9.06 16.86 -1.49
CA PHE A 309 8.97 17.18 -2.91
C PHE A 309 7.58 16.88 -3.46
N TYR A 310 7.27 17.52 -4.58
CA TYR A 310 6.08 17.22 -5.38
C TYR A 310 6.49 16.46 -6.63
N THR A 311 5.63 15.57 -7.09
CA THR A 311 5.83 14.85 -8.35
C THR A 311 4.99 15.46 -9.46
N ASP A 312 5.43 15.28 -10.72
CA ASP A 312 4.63 15.58 -11.89
C ASP A 312 3.34 14.76 -11.91
N SER A 313 2.37 15.27 -12.64
CA SER A 313 1.12 14.58 -12.92
C SER A 313 0.93 14.37 -14.43
N LYS A 314 0.10 13.40 -14.76
CA LYS A 314 -0.36 13.14 -16.13
C LYS A 314 -1.88 13.10 -16.17
N ASP A 315 -2.47 13.60 -17.26
CA ASP A 315 -3.92 13.65 -17.45
C ASP A 315 -4.55 12.27 -17.42
N SER A 316 -5.72 12.20 -16.78
CA SER A 316 -6.56 11.01 -16.79
C SER A 316 -7.29 10.92 -18.13
N ASN A 317 -7.03 9.85 -18.86
CA ASN A 317 -7.78 9.45 -20.05
C ASN A 317 -7.90 7.92 -20.03
N PHE A 318 -8.68 7.34 -20.96
CA PHE A 318 -8.93 5.90 -20.97
C PHE A 318 -7.65 5.05 -20.97
N LEU A 319 -6.62 5.44 -21.73
CA LEU A 319 -5.36 4.69 -21.81
C LEU A 319 -4.52 4.83 -20.55
N THR A 320 -4.40 6.05 -20.00
CA THR A 320 -3.68 6.29 -18.75
C THR A 320 -4.40 5.62 -17.57
N LEU A 321 -5.73 5.66 -17.53
CA LEU A 321 -6.52 4.97 -16.51
C LEU A 321 -6.27 3.45 -16.55
N MET A 322 -6.35 2.81 -17.71
CA MET A 322 -6.10 1.36 -17.84
C MET A 322 -4.65 0.99 -17.49
N SER A 323 -3.70 1.82 -17.90
CA SER A 323 -2.28 1.64 -17.56
C SER A 323 -2.04 1.76 -16.05
N GLU A 324 -2.60 2.80 -15.41
CA GLU A 324 -2.49 2.99 -13.95
C GLU A 324 -3.20 1.87 -13.18
N THR A 325 -4.42 1.50 -13.58
CA THR A 325 -5.14 0.37 -12.98
C THR A 325 -4.28 -0.90 -12.98
N GLY A 326 -3.73 -1.26 -14.14
CA GLY A 326 -2.87 -2.45 -14.23
C GLY A 326 -1.59 -2.32 -13.41
N SER A 327 -0.90 -1.19 -13.53
CA SER A 327 0.36 -0.94 -12.84
C SER A 327 0.19 -0.93 -11.31
N GLN A 328 -0.81 -0.22 -10.78
CA GLN A 328 -1.07 -0.14 -9.34
C GLN A 328 -1.59 -1.47 -8.77
N THR A 329 -2.41 -2.23 -9.52
CA THR A 329 -2.80 -3.58 -9.09
C THR A 329 -1.58 -4.50 -8.96
N VAL A 330 -0.64 -4.45 -9.91
CA VAL A 330 0.63 -5.19 -9.81
C VAL A 330 1.45 -4.73 -8.60
N SER A 331 1.47 -3.43 -8.31
CA SER A 331 2.14 -2.89 -7.12
C SER A 331 1.54 -3.45 -5.83
N VAL A 332 0.20 -3.53 -5.72
CA VAL A 332 -0.46 -4.16 -4.55
C VAL A 332 -0.05 -5.63 -4.42
N VAL A 333 -0.03 -6.41 -5.51
CA VAL A 333 0.45 -7.80 -5.49
C VAL A 333 1.89 -7.88 -4.97
N ARG A 334 2.79 -6.98 -5.43
CA ARG A 334 4.18 -6.93 -4.96
C ARG A 334 4.25 -6.60 -3.48
N MET A 335 3.52 -5.59 -3.01
CA MET A 335 3.45 -5.20 -1.60
C MET A 335 3.01 -6.38 -0.71
N VAL A 336 2.02 -7.15 -1.14
CA VAL A 336 1.57 -8.36 -0.42
C VAL A 336 2.70 -9.40 -0.36
N VAL A 337 3.38 -9.67 -1.48
CA VAL A 337 4.51 -10.61 -1.52
C VAL A 337 5.65 -10.13 -0.64
N ASP A 338 6.01 -8.85 -0.70
CA ASP A 338 7.09 -8.27 0.11
C ASP A 338 6.75 -8.32 1.62
N SER A 339 5.49 -8.05 1.98
CA SER A 339 5.03 -8.19 3.37
C SER A 339 5.11 -9.63 3.87
N LEU A 340 4.76 -10.62 3.04
CA LEU A 340 4.90 -12.05 3.39
C LEU A 340 6.37 -12.46 3.54
N VAL A 341 7.24 -11.97 2.64
CA VAL A 341 8.68 -12.21 2.73
C VAL A 341 9.27 -11.54 3.97
N GLY A 342 8.88 -10.31 4.26
CA GLY A 342 9.29 -9.57 5.46
C GLY A 342 8.86 -10.26 6.75
N LEU A 343 7.65 -10.84 6.78
CA LEU A 343 7.17 -11.64 7.90
C LEU A 343 8.04 -12.89 8.12
N ILE A 344 8.39 -13.60 7.04
CA ILE A 344 9.27 -14.78 7.12
C ILE A 344 10.68 -14.41 7.59
N LYS A 345 11.20 -13.25 7.18
CA LYS A 345 12.50 -12.74 7.60
C LYS A 345 12.51 -12.16 9.02
N GLY A 346 11.34 -11.99 9.65
CA GLY A 346 11.20 -11.35 10.96
C GLY A 346 11.40 -9.83 10.94
N GLU A 347 11.20 -9.20 9.80
CA GLU A 347 11.25 -7.74 9.64
C GLU A 347 10.01 -7.05 10.25
N PHE A 348 8.91 -7.79 10.35
CA PHE A 348 7.66 -7.38 11.00
C PHE A 348 7.45 -8.15 12.30
N GLY A 349 6.96 -7.46 13.32
CA GLY A 349 6.59 -8.06 14.60
C GLY A 349 5.22 -8.73 14.53
N PHE A 350 4.91 -9.54 15.54
CA PHE A 350 3.58 -10.14 15.67
C PHE A 350 2.47 -9.08 15.86
N SER A 351 2.83 -7.90 16.40
CA SER A 351 1.95 -6.73 16.50
C SER A 351 1.46 -6.23 15.15
N ASP A 352 2.27 -6.36 14.11
CA ASP A 352 2.01 -5.77 12.78
C ASP A 352 1.05 -6.63 11.94
N VAL A 353 0.82 -7.87 12.37
CA VAL A 353 -0.11 -8.79 11.68
C VAL A 353 -1.54 -8.54 12.14
N SER A 354 -2.42 -8.08 11.27
CA SER A 354 -3.84 -7.92 11.54
C SER A 354 -4.62 -9.18 11.15
N GLY A 355 -5.51 -9.60 12.06
CA GLY A 355 -6.48 -10.67 11.80
C GLY A 355 -7.81 -10.14 11.25
N PRO A 356 -8.84 -11.02 11.17
CA PRO A 356 -10.15 -10.61 10.67
C PRO A 356 -10.80 -9.46 11.46
N ILE A 357 -10.56 -9.41 12.78
CA ILE A 357 -11.11 -8.36 13.66
C ILE A 357 -10.38 -7.04 13.42
N GLY A 358 -9.04 -7.06 13.32
CA GLY A 358 -8.22 -5.89 12.99
C GLY A 358 -8.56 -5.32 11.60
N ALA A 359 -8.74 -6.18 10.61
CA ALA A 359 -9.17 -5.77 9.27
C ALA A 359 -10.56 -5.12 9.27
N ALA A 360 -11.52 -5.67 10.05
CA ALA A 360 -12.84 -5.07 10.21
C ALA A 360 -12.76 -3.71 10.92
N SER A 361 -11.95 -3.58 11.98
CA SER A 361 -11.75 -2.32 12.70
C SER A 361 -11.12 -1.26 11.80
N ALA A 362 -10.07 -1.60 11.06
CA ALA A 362 -9.44 -0.70 10.09
C ALA A 362 -10.43 -0.25 9.01
N THR A 363 -11.31 -1.14 8.54
CA THR A 363 -12.35 -0.79 7.56
C THR A 363 -13.31 0.26 8.13
N VAL A 364 -13.73 0.09 9.39
CA VAL A 364 -14.63 1.06 10.07
C VAL A 364 -13.92 2.40 10.28
N GLU A 365 -12.67 2.39 10.73
CA GLU A 365 -11.88 3.61 10.96
C GLU A 365 -11.69 4.42 9.67
N VAL A 366 -11.29 3.77 8.59
CA VAL A 366 -11.08 4.39 7.28
C VAL A 366 -12.41 4.91 6.71
N ALA A 367 -13.52 4.21 6.93
CA ALA A 367 -14.85 4.66 6.55
C ALA A 367 -15.28 5.91 7.37
N GLN A 368 -15.00 5.95 8.67
CA GLN A 368 -15.30 7.11 9.53
C GLN A 368 -14.46 8.33 9.13
N GLU A 369 -13.19 8.13 8.76
CA GLU A 369 -12.35 9.21 8.25
C GLU A 369 -12.92 9.78 6.95
N GLY A 370 -13.32 8.92 6.01
CA GLY A 370 -13.98 9.34 4.78
C GLY A 370 -15.30 10.11 5.02
N LEU A 371 -16.04 9.79 6.09
CA LEU A 371 -17.26 10.52 6.44
C LEU A 371 -17.02 11.99 6.82
N LYS A 372 -15.82 12.37 7.22
CA LYS A 372 -15.48 13.77 7.52
C LYS A 372 -15.51 14.64 6.27
N THR A 373 -15.23 14.04 5.10
CA THR A 373 -15.24 14.71 3.80
C THR A 373 -16.56 14.48 3.05
N GLY A 374 -17.13 13.26 3.16
CA GLY A 374 -18.41 12.94 2.55
C GLY A 374 -18.73 11.45 2.52
N PHE A 375 -20.02 11.13 2.29
CA PHE A 375 -20.45 9.73 2.17
C PHE A 375 -19.78 9.01 0.99
N GLY A 376 -19.57 9.71 -0.14
CA GLY A 376 -18.88 9.16 -1.31
C GLY A 376 -17.46 8.73 -0.99
N ASP A 377 -16.70 9.55 -0.26
CA ASP A 377 -15.34 9.28 0.15
C ASP A 377 -15.28 8.09 1.13
N ALA A 378 -16.24 8.01 2.06
CA ALA A 378 -16.35 6.85 2.94
C ALA A 378 -16.56 5.54 2.17
N VAL A 379 -17.39 5.54 1.14
CA VAL A 379 -17.60 4.36 0.27
C VAL A 379 -16.33 4.04 -0.51
N LEU A 380 -15.66 5.03 -1.10
CA LEU A 380 -14.40 4.81 -1.82
C LEU A 380 -13.31 4.25 -0.91
N ASN A 381 -13.24 4.72 0.33
CA ASN A 381 -12.31 4.20 1.33
C ASN A 381 -12.59 2.73 1.65
N ILE A 382 -13.85 2.32 1.79
CA ILE A 382 -14.23 0.91 1.96
C ILE A 382 -13.83 0.10 0.71
N VAL A 383 -14.10 0.61 -0.49
CA VAL A 383 -13.69 -0.03 -1.76
C VAL A 383 -12.18 -0.21 -1.82
N TYR A 384 -11.40 0.76 -1.35
CA TYR A 384 -9.95 0.67 -1.27
C TYR A 384 -9.48 -0.48 -0.36
N VAL A 385 -10.03 -0.56 0.85
CA VAL A 385 -9.72 -1.68 1.77
C VAL A 385 -10.11 -3.03 1.16
N MET A 386 -11.30 -3.12 0.55
CA MET A 386 -11.76 -4.35 -0.10
C MET A 386 -10.90 -4.73 -1.32
N MET A 387 -10.39 -3.76 -2.06
CA MET A 387 -9.42 -3.99 -3.15
C MET A 387 -8.14 -4.63 -2.60
N ILE A 388 -7.58 -4.10 -1.51
CA ILE A 388 -6.41 -4.69 -0.85
C ILE A 388 -6.71 -6.11 -0.36
N ILE A 389 -7.86 -6.31 0.31
CA ILE A 389 -8.27 -7.63 0.85
C ILE A 389 -8.41 -8.65 -0.28
N THR A 390 -9.05 -8.31 -1.40
CA THR A 390 -9.25 -9.27 -2.49
C THR A 390 -7.94 -9.65 -3.17
N VAL A 391 -7.04 -8.69 -3.39
CA VAL A 391 -5.70 -8.97 -3.95
C VAL A 391 -4.88 -9.81 -2.98
N ASN A 392 -4.90 -9.47 -1.68
CA ASN A 392 -4.22 -10.25 -0.64
C ASN A 392 -4.74 -11.70 -0.60
N LEU A 393 -6.06 -11.88 -0.61
CA LEU A 393 -6.69 -13.21 -0.63
C LEU A 393 -6.28 -13.99 -1.89
N GLY A 394 -6.20 -13.33 -3.06
CA GLY A 394 -5.71 -13.95 -4.29
C GLY A 394 -4.27 -14.44 -4.17
N VAL A 395 -3.37 -13.62 -3.63
CA VAL A 395 -1.96 -13.98 -3.45
C VAL A 395 -1.78 -15.06 -2.37
N VAL A 396 -2.41 -14.89 -1.20
CA VAL A 396 -2.28 -15.80 -0.07
C VAL A 396 -2.85 -17.18 -0.41
N ASN A 397 -4.00 -17.26 -1.11
CA ASN A 397 -4.57 -18.54 -1.52
C ASN A 397 -3.68 -19.30 -2.52
N MET A 398 -2.76 -18.64 -3.22
CA MET A 398 -1.78 -19.32 -4.07
C MET A 398 -0.49 -19.72 -3.37
N LEU A 399 -0.35 -19.43 -2.07
CA LEU A 399 0.79 -19.94 -1.30
C LEU A 399 0.73 -21.48 -1.23
N PRO A 400 1.90 -22.18 -1.30
CA PRO A 400 1.97 -23.63 -1.20
C PRO A 400 1.75 -24.10 0.24
N PHE A 401 0.65 -23.66 0.84
CA PHE A 401 0.28 -24.00 2.23
C PHE A 401 -0.92 -24.95 2.23
N PRO A 402 -0.88 -26.04 3.04
CA PRO A 402 -2.00 -26.95 3.15
C PRO A 402 -3.28 -26.24 3.59
N ALA A 403 -4.42 -26.71 3.12
CA ALA A 403 -5.75 -26.12 3.27
C ALA A 403 -6.04 -24.87 2.41
N LEU A 404 -5.07 -24.33 1.70
CA LEU A 404 -5.27 -23.29 0.68
C LEU A 404 -5.25 -23.90 -0.72
N ASP A 405 -5.78 -23.17 -1.72
CA ASP A 405 -5.75 -23.60 -3.12
C ASP A 405 -4.33 -23.87 -3.64
N GLY A 406 -3.36 -23.04 -3.23
CA GLY A 406 -1.96 -23.20 -3.57
C GLY A 406 -1.35 -24.52 -3.06
N GLY A 407 -1.81 -25.01 -1.91
CA GLY A 407 -1.47 -26.34 -1.40
C GLY A 407 -1.99 -27.45 -2.32
N ARG A 408 -3.27 -27.37 -2.71
CA ARG A 408 -3.86 -28.30 -3.69
C ARG A 408 -3.18 -28.20 -5.05
N PHE A 409 -2.88 -26.99 -5.51
CA PHE A 409 -2.14 -26.75 -6.75
C PHE A 409 -0.76 -27.40 -6.72
N LEU A 410 -0.03 -27.32 -5.59
CA LEU A 410 1.26 -27.97 -5.39
C LEU A 410 1.14 -29.49 -5.48
N PHE A 411 0.13 -30.11 -4.88
CA PHE A 411 -0.08 -31.56 -5.00
C PHE A 411 -0.34 -31.97 -6.45
N LEU A 412 -1.15 -31.21 -7.19
CA LEU A 412 -1.38 -31.43 -8.61
C LEU A 412 -0.13 -31.24 -9.46
N LEU A 413 0.73 -30.28 -9.11
CA LEU A 413 2.02 -30.08 -9.76
C LEU A 413 2.95 -31.27 -9.54
N ILE A 414 3.03 -31.79 -8.30
CA ILE A 414 3.79 -32.99 -7.95
C ILE A 414 3.25 -34.20 -8.73
N GLU A 415 1.94 -34.38 -8.76
CA GLU A 415 1.29 -35.45 -9.54
C GLU A 415 1.65 -35.37 -11.04
N GLY A 416 1.65 -34.14 -11.59
CA GLY A 416 2.02 -33.88 -13.00
C GLY A 416 3.46 -34.24 -13.33
N ILE A 417 4.40 -33.88 -12.45
CA ILE A 417 5.84 -34.16 -12.61
C ILE A 417 6.14 -35.66 -12.46
N PHE A 418 5.65 -36.26 -11.39
CA PHE A 418 5.96 -37.69 -11.07
C PHE A 418 5.02 -38.67 -11.77
N ARG A 419 3.95 -38.19 -12.39
CA ARG A 419 2.91 -39.01 -13.06
C ARG A 419 2.28 -40.08 -12.14
N LYS A 420 2.22 -39.78 -10.86
CA LYS A 420 1.62 -40.63 -9.82
C LYS A 420 0.79 -39.73 -8.90
N PRO A 421 -0.48 -40.08 -8.66
CA PRO A 421 -1.32 -39.30 -7.75
C PRO A 421 -0.76 -39.36 -6.31
N VAL A 422 -0.84 -38.25 -5.60
CA VAL A 422 -0.54 -38.22 -4.17
C VAL A 422 -1.61 -39.07 -3.46
N PRO A 423 -1.21 -39.96 -2.51
CA PRO A 423 -2.19 -40.75 -1.77
C PRO A 423 -3.18 -39.84 -1.02
N ARG A 424 -4.47 -39.97 -1.30
CA ARG A 424 -5.53 -39.12 -0.72
C ARG A 424 -5.51 -39.06 0.81
N LYS A 425 -5.20 -40.17 1.48
CA LYS A 425 -5.06 -40.17 2.95
C LYS A 425 -3.95 -39.24 3.41
N ALA A 426 -2.84 -39.18 2.67
CA ALA A 426 -1.74 -38.25 2.98
C ALA A 426 -2.15 -36.80 2.72
N GLU A 427 -2.79 -36.52 1.59
CA GLU A 427 -3.31 -35.18 1.26
C GLU A 427 -4.32 -34.72 2.32
N ALA A 428 -5.30 -35.54 2.67
CA ALA A 428 -6.31 -35.21 3.70
C ALA A 428 -5.69 -34.94 5.07
N VAL A 429 -4.70 -35.73 5.49
CA VAL A 429 -4.01 -35.51 6.77
C VAL A 429 -3.19 -34.22 6.74
N ILE A 430 -2.46 -33.97 5.66
CA ILE A 430 -1.66 -32.75 5.51
C ILE A 430 -2.57 -31.50 5.51
N ASN A 431 -3.68 -31.56 4.78
CA ASN A 431 -4.66 -30.46 4.75
C ASN A 431 -5.33 -30.24 6.11
N ALA A 432 -5.67 -31.32 6.84
CA ALA A 432 -6.26 -31.20 8.18
C ALA A 432 -5.28 -30.57 9.19
N ILE A 433 -3.99 -30.94 9.12
CA ILE A 433 -2.94 -30.33 9.95
C ILE A 433 -2.77 -28.84 9.58
N GLY A 434 -2.69 -28.52 8.28
CA GLY A 434 -2.57 -27.14 7.80
C GLY A 434 -3.74 -26.29 8.23
N LEU A 435 -4.96 -26.80 8.09
CA LEU A 435 -6.18 -26.11 8.56
C LEU A 435 -6.14 -25.88 10.08
N GLY A 436 -5.70 -26.88 10.85
CA GLY A 436 -5.55 -26.73 12.29
C GLY A 436 -4.56 -25.64 12.67
N ILE A 437 -3.41 -25.58 12.01
CA ILE A 437 -2.41 -24.50 12.21
C ILE A 437 -3.00 -23.15 11.86
N LEU A 438 -3.68 -23.04 10.72
CA LEU A 438 -4.29 -21.78 10.26
C LEU A 438 -5.37 -21.28 11.25
N LEU A 439 -6.23 -22.16 11.73
CA LEU A 439 -7.28 -21.81 12.71
C LEU A 439 -6.68 -21.35 14.03
N ILE A 440 -5.63 -22.03 14.54
CA ILE A 440 -4.93 -21.62 15.76
C ILE A 440 -4.29 -20.25 15.55
N PHE A 441 -3.63 -20.03 14.41
CA PHE A 441 -3.04 -18.73 14.08
C PHE A 441 -4.07 -17.61 14.04
N ILE A 442 -5.19 -17.81 13.33
CA ILE A 442 -6.30 -16.84 13.25
C ILE A 442 -6.86 -16.56 14.65
N LEU A 443 -7.02 -17.58 15.50
CA LEU A 443 -7.50 -17.41 16.86
C LEU A 443 -6.55 -16.54 17.69
N ILE A 444 -5.25 -16.82 17.65
CA ILE A 444 -4.23 -16.05 18.38
C ILE A 444 -4.21 -14.59 17.92
N VAL A 445 -4.23 -14.35 16.61
CA VAL A 445 -4.26 -12.98 16.05
C VAL A 445 -5.55 -12.27 16.42
N SER A 446 -6.71 -12.95 16.37
CA SER A 446 -8.00 -12.38 16.75
C SER A 446 -8.05 -11.99 18.23
N VAL A 447 -7.48 -12.80 19.12
CA VAL A 447 -7.37 -12.45 20.55
C VAL A 447 -6.49 -11.21 20.74
N LYS A 448 -5.36 -11.13 20.03
CA LYS A 448 -4.51 -9.93 20.04
C LYS A 448 -5.27 -8.70 19.51
N ASP A 449 -5.99 -8.82 18.40
CA ASP A 449 -6.76 -7.70 17.84
C ASP A 449 -7.81 -7.18 18.83
N ILE A 450 -8.54 -8.12 19.50
CA ILE A 450 -9.49 -7.75 20.56
C ILE A 450 -8.77 -7.01 21.71
N TRP A 451 -7.63 -7.54 22.15
CA TRP A 451 -6.87 -6.89 23.21
C TRP A 451 -6.48 -5.46 22.85
N MET A 452 -6.03 -5.23 21.61
CA MET A 452 -5.67 -3.90 21.11
C MET A 452 -6.83 -2.90 21.03
N LEU A 453 -8.10 -3.37 21.05
CA LEU A 453 -9.26 -2.47 21.10
C LEU A 453 -9.51 -1.89 22.51
N PHE A 454 -8.89 -2.45 23.56
CA PHE A 454 -9.08 -2.04 24.96
C PHE A 454 -7.85 -1.39 25.58
N VAL A 455 -6.72 -1.39 24.90
CA VAL A 455 -5.46 -0.76 25.31
C VAL A 455 -5.18 0.46 24.44
#